data_21d614ecf3f16c01508843208b031e04
#
_entry.id   21d614ecf3f16c01508843208b031e04
#
_cell.length_a   1.000
_cell.length_b   1.000
_cell.length_c   1.000
_cell.angle_alpha   90.00
_cell.angle_beta   90.00
_cell.angle_gamma   90.00
#
_symmetry.space_group_name_H-M   'P 1'
#
loop_
_entity.id
_entity.type
_entity.pdbx_description
1 polymer ?
#
loop_
_entity_poly.entity_id
_entity_poly.type
_entity_poly.pdbx_seq_one_letter_code
_entity_poly.pdbx_strand_id
1 'polypeptide(L)'
;YSVEAIKADKDKLYFKASYLQKTISDETKAVFHCFSNDESYDFEAVLNDKSYFVAELECPISNYVEISIELIDGNIHNNEIIGFYYGLKNASFGDFDIVWPIDAAYDKDNYLERDCVVLRHSPGTNDFDIKLAKIVSVKMSLYRDGEFICEYDGSDIDLEADKYVFKRPEGIRVETDKYSY
;
A
#
# COMPACT_ATOMS: atom_id res chain seq x y z
N TYR A 1 25.48 -0.29 0.85
CA TYR A 1 24.28 -0.92 1.39
C TYR A 1 23.35 -1.42 0.29
N SER A 2 22.47 -2.32 0.64
CA SER A 2 21.40 -2.78 -0.21
C SER A 2 20.19 -3.06 0.67
N VAL A 3 19.00 -2.64 0.21
CA VAL A 3 17.72 -3.03 0.81
C VAL A 3 16.86 -3.56 -0.32
N GLU A 4 16.35 -4.77 -0.13
CA GLU A 4 15.54 -5.49 -1.11
C GLU A 4 14.21 -5.87 -0.45
N ALA A 5 13.10 -5.48 -1.07
CA ALA A 5 11.79 -5.95 -0.66
C ALA A 5 11.60 -7.39 -1.15
N ILE A 6 11.31 -8.31 -0.22
CA ILE A 6 11.19 -9.73 -0.54
C ILE A 6 9.77 -10.10 -0.92
N LYS A 7 8.81 -9.67 -0.11
CA LYS A 7 7.38 -9.99 -0.28
C LYS A 7 6.49 -9.08 0.57
N ALA A 8 5.22 -9.03 0.20
CA ALA A 8 4.14 -8.61 1.06
C ALA A 8 3.29 -9.85 1.42
N ASP A 9 2.90 -9.99 2.67
CA ASP A 9 2.06 -11.10 3.15
C ASP A 9 1.08 -10.57 4.19
N LYS A 10 -0.22 -10.72 3.93
CA LYS A 10 -1.31 -10.20 4.76
C LYS A 10 -1.20 -8.68 4.96
N ASP A 11 -0.72 -8.28 6.13
CA ASP A 11 -0.59 -6.90 6.60
C ASP A 11 0.87 -6.48 6.81
N LYS A 12 1.83 -7.32 6.37
CA LYS A 12 3.27 -7.11 6.58
C LYS A 12 4.05 -7.02 5.29
N LEU A 13 5.10 -6.22 5.34
CA LEU A 13 6.18 -6.12 4.37
C LEU A 13 7.42 -6.78 4.93
N TYR A 14 8.16 -7.47 4.06
CA TYR A 14 9.42 -8.16 4.39
C TYR A 14 10.54 -7.62 3.52
N PHE A 15 11.65 -7.29 4.16
CA PHE A 15 12.84 -6.79 3.49
C PHE A 15 14.06 -7.62 3.88
N LYS A 16 15.05 -7.62 3.00
CA LYS A 16 16.41 -8.07 3.32
C LYS A 16 17.32 -6.87 3.23
N ALA A 17 17.94 -6.50 4.33
CA ALA A 17 18.88 -5.41 4.40
C ALA A 17 20.31 -5.93 4.50
N SER A 18 21.24 -5.23 3.87
CA SER A 18 22.67 -5.48 4.01
C SER A 18 23.46 -4.17 4.00
N TYR A 19 24.47 -4.08 4.86
CA TYR A 19 25.31 -2.92 5.00
C TYR A 19 26.79 -3.34 5.11
N LEU A 20 27.64 -2.75 4.26
CA LEU A 20 29.08 -2.98 4.29
C LEU A 20 29.76 -1.86 5.07
N GLN A 21 30.32 -2.20 6.21
CA GLN A 21 31.18 -1.29 6.97
C GLN A 21 32.63 -1.48 6.54
N LYS A 22 33.31 -0.40 6.17
CA LYS A 22 34.70 -0.44 5.71
C LYS A 22 35.71 -0.78 6.82
N THR A 23 35.40 -0.40 8.04
CA THR A 23 36.26 -0.67 9.22
C THR A 23 35.37 -1.21 10.32
N ILE A 24 35.53 -2.46 10.67
CA ILE A 24 34.77 -3.16 11.71
C ILE A 24 35.76 -3.55 12.81
N SER A 25 35.47 -3.24 14.05
CA SER A 25 36.09 -3.83 15.22
C SER A 25 35.40 -5.13 15.59
N ASP A 26 36.04 -6.02 16.35
CA ASP A 26 35.40 -7.26 16.83
C ASP A 26 34.25 -7.01 17.78
N GLU A 27 34.12 -5.76 18.29
CA GLU A 27 33.05 -5.33 19.21
C GLU A 27 31.92 -4.57 18.50
N THR A 28 32.06 -4.26 17.20
CA THR A 28 31.04 -3.52 16.46
C THR A 28 29.76 -4.33 16.33
N LYS A 29 28.66 -3.76 16.79
CA LYS A 29 27.28 -4.29 16.59
C LYS A 29 26.54 -3.41 15.62
N ALA A 30 25.53 -3.96 14.98
CA ALA A 30 24.64 -3.21 14.12
C ALA A 30 23.19 -3.59 14.39
N VAL A 31 22.31 -2.57 14.34
CA VAL A 31 20.86 -2.72 14.45
C VAL A 31 20.22 -2.03 13.26
N PHE A 32 19.39 -2.74 12.52
CA PHE A 32 18.54 -2.12 11.53
C PHE A 32 17.24 -1.66 12.18
N HIS A 33 16.82 -0.45 11.86
CA HIS A 33 15.57 0.12 12.29
C HIS A 33 14.65 0.25 11.07
N CYS A 34 13.42 -0.22 11.22
CA CYS A 34 12.38 -0.07 10.20
C CYS A 34 11.25 0.78 10.80
N PHE A 35 11.09 2.00 10.32
CA PHE A 35 10.03 2.90 10.75
C PHE A 35 8.84 2.80 9.80
N SER A 36 7.67 2.47 10.33
CA SER A 36 6.42 2.29 9.59
C SER A 36 5.21 2.56 10.47
N ASN A 37 4.20 3.25 9.97
CA ASN A 37 2.97 3.61 10.72
C ASN A 37 3.25 4.29 12.07
N ASP A 38 4.22 5.22 12.09
CA ASP A 38 4.65 5.96 13.28
C ASP A 38 5.29 5.11 14.39
N GLU A 39 5.68 3.87 14.08
CA GLU A 39 6.37 2.95 14.98
C GLU A 39 7.73 2.52 14.42
N SER A 40 8.70 2.27 15.31
CA SER A 40 10.01 1.73 14.97
C SER A 40 10.12 0.27 15.36
N TYR A 41 10.66 -0.53 14.46
CA TYR A 41 10.92 -1.97 14.63
C TYR A 41 12.42 -2.20 14.50
N ASP A 42 13.03 -2.81 15.52
CA ASP A 42 14.47 -3.00 15.61
C ASP A 42 14.87 -4.43 15.32
N PHE A 43 15.93 -4.61 14.52
CA PHE A 43 16.42 -5.91 14.09
C PHE A 43 17.92 -5.99 14.28
N GLU A 44 18.38 -6.86 15.15
CA GLU A 44 19.81 -7.11 15.30
C GLU A 44 20.40 -7.69 14.02
N ALA A 45 21.50 -7.10 13.55
CA ALA A 45 22.18 -7.55 12.36
C ALA A 45 23.22 -8.63 12.68
N VAL A 46 23.37 -9.55 11.74
CA VAL A 46 24.43 -10.57 11.79
C VAL A 46 25.53 -10.21 10.81
N LEU A 47 26.76 -10.20 11.26
CA LEU A 47 27.91 -10.03 10.38
C LEU A 47 28.17 -11.35 9.64
N ASN A 48 28.12 -11.29 8.31
CA ASN A 48 28.41 -12.45 7.47
C ASN A 48 29.91 -12.56 7.13
N ASP A 49 30.31 -13.66 6.50
CA ASP A 49 31.68 -13.97 6.07
C ASP A 49 32.27 -12.98 5.02
N LYS A 50 31.41 -12.16 4.40
CA LYS A 50 31.81 -11.11 3.45
C LYS A 50 31.85 -9.72 4.09
N SER A 51 31.84 -9.64 5.42
CA SER A 51 31.86 -8.40 6.18
C SER A 51 30.66 -7.48 5.98
N TYR A 52 29.50 -8.04 5.61
CA TYR A 52 28.23 -7.32 5.61
C TYR A 52 27.45 -7.62 6.88
N PHE A 53 26.91 -6.58 7.50
CA PHE A 53 25.82 -6.70 8.44
C PHE A 53 24.56 -6.99 7.67
N VAL A 54 23.84 -8.07 8.00
CA VAL A 54 22.64 -8.49 7.30
C VAL A 54 21.51 -8.76 8.30
N ALA A 55 20.28 -8.41 7.91
CA ALA A 55 19.08 -8.75 8.64
C ALA A 55 17.89 -8.96 7.70
N GLU A 56 16.95 -9.77 8.13
CA GLU A 56 15.61 -9.81 7.57
C GLU A 56 14.71 -8.93 8.43
N LEU A 57 14.02 -7.99 7.79
CA LEU A 57 13.19 -7.00 8.45
C LEU A 57 11.73 -7.29 8.13
N GLU A 58 10.84 -7.04 9.09
CA GLU A 58 9.41 -7.07 8.85
C GLU A 58 8.73 -5.85 9.49
N CYS A 59 7.77 -5.26 8.80
CA CYS A 59 6.98 -4.17 9.34
C CYS A 59 5.55 -4.20 8.77
N PRO A 60 4.59 -3.51 9.40
CA PRO A 60 3.26 -3.35 8.85
C PRO A 60 3.27 -2.69 7.47
N ILE A 61 2.29 -3.05 6.62
CA ILE A 61 2.11 -2.39 5.33
C ILE A 61 1.71 -0.93 5.57
N SER A 62 2.51 -0.02 5.02
CA SER A 62 2.24 1.42 5.07
C SER A 62 2.61 2.08 3.74
N ASN A 63 2.18 3.34 3.57
CA ASN A 63 2.59 4.13 2.41
C ASN A 63 3.99 4.74 2.55
N TYR A 64 4.55 4.68 3.75
CA TYR A 64 5.90 5.18 4.05
C TYR A 64 6.62 4.17 4.92
N VAL A 65 7.80 3.77 4.47
CA VAL A 65 8.74 2.96 5.25
C VAL A 65 10.11 3.59 5.13
N GLU A 66 10.74 3.88 6.27
CA GLU A 66 12.13 4.29 6.37
C GLU A 66 12.95 3.15 6.96
N ILE A 67 14.10 2.89 6.38
CA ILE A 67 15.04 1.90 6.90
C ILE A 67 16.35 2.60 7.19
N SER A 68 16.82 2.48 8.41
CA SER A 68 18.12 2.97 8.86
C SER A 68 18.93 1.86 9.52
N ILE A 69 20.21 2.11 9.67
CA ILE A 69 21.13 1.25 10.43
C ILE A 69 21.83 2.06 11.50
N GLU A 70 21.89 1.53 12.70
CA GLU A 70 22.71 2.03 13.78
C GLU A 70 23.93 1.11 13.95
N LEU A 71 25.12 1.69 13.88
CA LEU A 71 26.39 1.02 14.19
C LEU A 71 26.82 1.42 15.59
N ILE A 72 27.08 0.43 16.43
CA ILE A 72 27.43 0.60 17.83
C ILE A 72 28.84 0.05 18.05
N ASP A 73 29.78 0.94 18.41
CA ASP A 73 31.16 0.59 18.75
C ASP A 73 31.52 1.17 20.12
N GLY A 74 31.42 0.36 21.14
CA GLY A 74 31.50 0.80 22.53
C GLY A 74 30.42 1.83 22.89
N ASN A 75 30.81 3.09 23.13
CA ASN A 75 29.90 4.20 23.43
C ASN A 75 29.60 5.09 22.21
N ILE A 76 30.10 4.72 21.03
CA ILE A 76 29.89 5.47 19.79
C ILE A 76 28.70 4.86 19.05
N HIS A 77 27.72 5.70 18.75
CA HIS A 77 26.53 5.33 18.02
C HIS A 77 26.44 6.15 16.74
N ASN A 78 26.46 5.50 15.59
CA ASN A 78 26.30 6.12 14.28
C ASN A 78 25.05 5.59 13.61
N ASN A 79 24.14 6.49 13.27
CA ASN A 79 22.91 6.15 12.56
C ASN A 79 22.96 6.67 11.13
N GLU A 80 22.58 5.83 10.16
CA GLU A 80 22.53 6.16 8.74
C GLU A 80 21.22 5.66 8.15
N ILE A 81 20.49 6.55 7.46
CA ILE A 81 19.31 6.15 6.70
C ILE A 81 19.79 5.52 5.39
N ILE A 82 19.33 4.31 5.11
CA ILE A 82 19.74 3.51 3.96
C ILE A 82 18.61 3.25 2.96
N GLY A 83 17.38 3.58 3.29
CA GLY A 83 16.27 3.42 2.37
C GLY A 83 15.01 4.19 2.78
N PHE A 84 14.33 4.71 1.75
CA PHE A 84 13.00 5.29 1.86
C PHE A 84 12.12 4.63 0.82
N TYR A 85 10.95 4.17 1.25
CA TYR A 85 9.99 3.51 0.39
C TYR A 85 8.64 4.20 0.53
N TYR A 86 8.14 4.67 -0.61
CA TYR A 86 6.85 5.35 -0.69
C TYR A 86 5.86 4.52 -1.48
N GLY A 87 4.58 4.65 -1.13
CA GLY A 87 3.51 4.03 -1.89
C GLY A 87 3.49 2.49 -1.85
N LEU A 88 4.19 1.86 -0.89
CA LEU A 88 4.28 0.39 -0.82
C LEU A 88 2.92 -0.26 -0.57
N LYS A 89 2.02 0.40 0.15
CA LYS A 89 0.65 -0.07 0.32
C LYS A 89 -0.07 -0.11 -1.04
N ASN A 90 0.04 0.96 -1.81
CA ASN A 90 -0.53 1.01 -3.15
C ASN A 90 0.15 0.00 -4.09
N ALA A 91 1.49 -0.13 -4.03
CA ALA A 91 2.23 -1.14 -4.78
C ALA A 91 1.80 -2.58 -4.43
N SER A 92 1.42 -2.84 -3.18
CA SER A 92 0.97 -4.16 -2.73
C SER A 92 -0.47 -4.48 -3.11
N PHE A 93 -1.35 -3.47 -3.15
CA PHE A 93 -2.79 -3.64 -3.43
C PHE A 93 -3.19 -3.13 -4.81
N GLY A 94 -2.35 -2.34 -5.46
CA GLY A 94 -2.69 -1.57 -6.66
C GLY A 94 -3.47 -0.30 -6.36
N ASP A 95 -3.71 0.48 -7.40
CA ASP A 95 -4.51 1.70 -7.33
C ASP A 95 -5.92 1.43 -7.82
N PHE A 96 -6.87 2.11 -7.19
CA PHE A 96 -8.28 2.03 -7.55
C PHE A 96 -8.79 3.40 -7.97
N ASP A 97 -9.26 3.48 -9.21
CA ASP A 97 -9.86 4.69 -9.77
C ASP A 97 -11.34 4.48 -10.04
N ILE A 98 -12.18 5.41 -9.58
CA ILE A 98 -13.59 5.43 -9.98
C ILE A 98 -13.67 6.06 -11.37
N VAL A 99 -14.04 5.26 -12.36
CA VAL A 99 -14.25 5.71 -13.73
C VAL A 99 -15.75 5.85 -13.93
N TRP A 100 -16.20 7.09 -14.04
CA TRP A 100 -17.58 7.34 -14.39
C TRP A 100 -17.77 7.14 -15.89
N PRO A 101 -18.80 6.42 -16.33
CA PRO A 101 -19.11 6.33 -17.76
C PRO A 101 -19.29 7.74 -18.35
N ILE A 102 -18.64 8.00 -19.47
CA ILE A 102 -18.63 9.32 -20.13
C ILE A 102 -20.04 9.74 -20.58
N ASP A 103 -20.92 8.77 -20.82
CA ASP A 103 -22.29 8.97 -21.30
C ASP A 103 -23.31 9.18 -20.17
N ALA A 104 -22.88 9.71 -19.02
CA ALA A 104 -23.82 10.06 -17.97
C ALA A 104 -24.68 11.23 -18.45
N ALA A 105 -25.87 10.92 -18.93
CA ALA A 105 -26.89 11.90 -19.22
C ALA A 105 -27.54 12.38 -17.92
N TYR A 106 -27.71 13.70 -17.80
CA TYR A 106 -28.63 14.26 -16.83
C TYR A 106 -30.02 14.18 -17.44
N ASP A 107 -30.97 13.64 -16.70
CA ASP A 107 -32.36 13.76 -17.12
C ASP A 107 -32.88 15.22 -16.96
N LYS A 108 -34.11 15.48 -17.44
CA LYS A 108 -34.70 16.81 -17.39
C LYS A 108 -34.90 17.37 -15.98
N ASP A 109 -34.81 16.52 -14.97
CA ASP A 109 -35.02 16.83 -13.55
C ASP A 109 -33.68 16.88 -12.76
N ASN A 110 -32.54 16.97 -13.44
CA ASN A 110 -31.18 17.00 -12.84
C ASN A 110 -30.78 15.74 -12.06
N TYR A 111 -31.34 14.59 -12.38
CA TYR A 111 -30.92 13.32 -11.83
C TYR A 111 -29.77 12.72 -12.65
N LEU A 112 -28.82 12.15 -11.97
CA LEU A 112 -27.74 11.43 -12.62
C LEU A 112 -28.22 10.03 -13.03
N GLU A 113 -28.61 9.87 -14.30
CA GLU A 113 -28.91 8.55 -14.86
C GLU A 113 -27.63 7.76 -15.11
N ARG A 114 -27.08 7.17 -14.05
CA ARG A 114 -25.96 6.24 -14.17
C ARG A 114 -26.40 4.86 -13.75
N ASP A 115 -26.48 3.96 -14.71
CA ASP A 115 -26.86 2.58 -14.44
C ASP A 115 -25.75 1.79 -13.76
N CYS A 116 -24.51 2.28 -13.83
CA CYS A 116 -23.37 1.61 -13.21
C CYS A 116 -22.26 2.59 -12.79
N VAL A 117 -21.44 2.12 -11.87
CA VAL A 117 -20.16 2.72 -11.51
C VAL A 117 -19.07 1.70 -11.86
N VAL A 118 -18.03 2.16 -12.50
CA VAL A 118 -16.87 1.33 -12.83
C VAL A 118 -15.73 1.69 -11.91
N LEU A 119 -15.26 0.74 -11.14
CA LEU A 119 -14.02 0.83 -10.40
C LEU A 119 -12.94 0.13 -11.25
N ARG A 120 -11.92 0.88 -11.65
CA ARG A 120 -10.74 0.32 -12.31
C ARG A 120 -9.71 -0.04 -11.26
N HIS A 121 -9.21 -1.24 -11.34
CA HIS A 121 -8.04 -1.68 -10.60
C HIS A 121 -6.83 -1.64 -11.53
N SER A 122 -5.84 -0.83 -11.16
CA SER A 122 -4.54 -0.82 -11.82
C SER A 122 -3.57 -1.55 -10.91
N PRO A 123 -3.07 -2.75 -11.31
CA PRO A 123 -2.07 -3.44 -10.51
C PRO A 123 -0.88 -2.52 -10.33
N GLY A 124 -0.45 -2.34 -9.08
CA GLY A 124 0.69 -1.50 -8.78
C GLY A 124 1.94 -2.04 -9.47
N THR A 125 2.68 -1.17 -10.12
CA THR A 125 4.04 -1.48 -10.56
C THR A 125 4.96 -1.15 -9.40
N ASN A 126 5.73 -2.11 -8.94
CA ASN A 126 6.77 -1.86 -7.95
C ASN A 126 8.09 -2.41 -8.44
N ASP A 127 9.17 -1.71 -8.09
CA ASP A 127 10.53 -2.09 -8.48
C ASP A 127 11.04 -3.35 -7.71
N PHE A 128 10.20 -3.93 -6.86
CA PHE A 128 10.58 -4.96 -5.92
C PHE A 128 9.97 -6.34 -6.18
N ASP A 129 9.23 -6.51 -7.28
CA ASP A 129 8.55 -7.77 -7.60
C ASP A 129 7.70 -8.33 -6.43
N ILE A 130 7.14 -7.42 -5.62
CA ILE A 130 6.25 -7.78 -4.52
C ILE A 130 4.98 -8.38 -5.13
N LYS A 131 4.62 -9.60 -4.73
CA LYS A 131 3.34 -10.17 -5.13
C LYS A 131 2.20 -9.31 -4.62
N LEU A 132 1.35 -8.87 -5.53
CA LEU A 132 0.15 -8.13 -5.19
C LEU A 132 -0.75 -8.97 -4.28
N ALA A 133 -1.39 -8.30 -3.33
CA ALA A 133 -2.41 -8.92 -2.52
C ALA A 133 -3.56 -9.37 -3.42
N LYS A 134 -4.08 -10.57 -3.20
CA LYS A 134 -5.23 -11.07 -3.94
C LYS A 134 -6.49 -10.38 -3.42
N ILE A 135 -7.23 -9.72 -4.31
CA ILE A 135 -8.54 -9.17 -3.99
C ILE A 135 -9.52 -10.32 -3.80
N VAL A 136 -10.14 -10.39 -2.63
CA VAL A 136 -11.11 -11.44 -2.28
C VAL A 136 -12.56 -10.96 -2.33
N SER A 137 -12.78 -9.65 -2.23
CA SER A 137 -14.09 -9.03 -2.41
C SER A 137 -13.94 -7.53 -2.66
N VAL A 138 -14.89 -6.94 -3.37
CA VAL A 138 -15.01 -5.50 -3.57
C VAL A 138 -16.47 -5.13 -3.29
N LYS A 139 -16.68 -4.07 -2.51
CA LYS A 139 -17.98 -3.53 -2.17
C LYS A 139 -18.03 -2.04 -2.44
N MET A 140 -19.14 -1.55 -2.89
CA MET A 140 -19.38 -0.13 -3.14
C MET A 140 -20.61 0.33 -2.42
N SER A 141 -20.47 1.32 -1.54
CA SER A 141 -21.57 1.91 -0.79
C SER A 141 -21.67 3.40 -1.08
N LEU A 142 -22.89 3.88 -1.24
CA LEU A 142 -23.18 5.30 -1.43
C LEU A 142 -23.60 5.92 -0.10
N TYR A 143 -22.98 7.05 0.23
CA TYR A 143 -23.32 7.87 1.39
C TYR A 143 -23.67 9.29 0.94
N ARG A 144 -24.61 9.94 1.65
CA ARG A 144 -24.93 11.35 1.51
C ARG A 144 -24.88 12.01 2.89
N ASP A 145 -24.08 13.06 3.02
CA ASP A 145 -23.88 13.78 4.29
C ASP A 145 -23.53 12.86 5.48
N GLY A 146 -22.79 11.76 5.20
CA GLY A 146 -22.42 10.75 6.18
C GLY A 146 -23.48 9.66 6.44
N GLU A 147 -24.67 9.78 5.88
CA GLU A 147 -25.73 8.78 5.99
C GLU A 147 -25.63 7.74 4.87
N PHE A 148 -25.74 6.46 5.22
CA PHE A 148 -25.78 5.37 4.27
C PHE A 148 -27.07 5.44 3.44
N ILE A 149 -26.94 5.39 2.11
CA ILE A 149 -28.08 5.39 1.17
C ILE A 149 -28.32 3.99 0.63
N CYS A 150 -27.29 3.39 0.04
CA CYS A 150 -27.40 2.06 -0.56
C CYS A 150 -26.06 1.39 -0.79
N GLU A 151 -26.08 0.08 -1.00
CA GLU A 151 -24.98 -0.69 -1.53
C GLU A 151 -25.25 -1.03 -3.00
N TYR A 152 -24.27 -0.83 -3.86
CA TYR A 152 -24.36 -1.21 -5.25
C TYR A 152 -24.17 -2.72 -5.40
N ASP A 153 -24.95 -3.32 -6.29
CA ASP A 153 -24.83 -4.75 -6.55
C ASP A 153 -23.52 -5.06 -7.29
N GLY A 154 -22.73 -5.93 -6.69
CA GLY A 154 -21.45 -6.44 -7.20
C GLY A 154 -21.41 -7.97 -7.27
N SER A 155 -22.56 -8.64 -7.27
CA SER A 155 -22.65 -10.10 -7.25
C SER A 155 -22.00 -10.80 -8.45
N ASP A 156 -21.94 -10.11 -9.59
CA ASP A 156 -21.39 -10.63 -10.86
C ASP A 156 -19.96 -10.14 -11.15
N ILE A 157 -19.27 -9.60 -10.14
CA ILE A 157 -17.94 -9.04 -10.34
C ILE A 157 -16.90 -10.17 -10.50
N ASP A 158 -16.19 -10.14 -11.63
CA ASP A 158 -14.99 -10.93 -11.83
C ASP A 158 -13.81 -10.25 -11.10
N LEU A 159 -13.36 -10.85 -9.98
CA LEU A 159 -12.28 -10.32 -9.15
C LEU A 159 -10.88 -10.41 -9.81
N GLU A 160 -10.76 -11.15 -10.92
CA GLU A 160 -9.52 -11.24 -11.69
C GLU A 160 -9.45 -10.19 -12.82
N ALA A 161 -10.57 -9.49 -13.07
CA ALA A 161 -10.61 -8.41 -14.04
C ALA A 161 -9.93 -7.13 -13.53
N ASP A 162 -9.52 -6.29 -14.46
CA ASP A 162 -8.99 -4.95 -14.19
C ASP A 162 -10.10 -3.90 -13.98
N LYS A 163 -11.36 -4.30 -14.09
CA LYS A 163 -12.54 -3.44 -13.95
C LYS A 163 -13.66 -4.15 -13.21
N TYR A 164 -14.19 -3.48 -12.23
CA TYR A 164 -15.33 -3.92 -11.45
C TYR A 164 -16.54 -3.03 -11.77
N VAL A 165 -17.60 -3.61 -12.29
CA VAL A 165 -18.82 -2.89 -12.68
C VAL A 165 -19.90 -3.11 -11.65
N PHE A 166 -20.28 -2.06 -10.96
CA PHE A 166 -21.35 -2.08 -9.96
C PHE A 166 -22.62 -1.52 -10.57
N LYS A 167 -23.69 -2.29 -10.56
CA LYS A 167 -24.99 -1.86 -11.05
C LYS A 167 -25.73 -1.06 -9.98
N ARG A 168 -26.40 0.02 -10.39
CA ARG A 168 -27.22 0.82 -9.50
C ARG A 168 -28.43 0.00 -9.03
N PRO A 169 -28.76 0.00 -7.74
CA PRO A 169 -29.99 -0.61 -7.26
C PRO A 169 -31.24 0.05 -7.88
N GLU A 170 -32.22 -0.75 -8.21
CA GLU A 170 -33.49 -0.24 -8.75
C GLU A 170 -34.17 0.73 -7.77
N GLY A 171 -34.75 1.79 -8.30
CA GLY A 171 -35.54 2.76 -7.52
C GLY A 171 -34.73 3.82 -6.78
N ILE A 172 -33.38 3.79 -6.83
CA ILE A 172 -32.57 4.83 -6.24
C ILE A 172 -32.30 5.93 -7.25
N ARG A 173 -32.74 7.15 -6.93
CA ARG A 173 -32.39 8.36 -7.64
C ARG A 173 -31.45 9.21 -6.81
N VAL A 174 -30.37 9.70 -7.43
CA VAL A 174 -29.40 10.60 -6.78
C VAL A 174 -29.64 12.01 -7.32
N GLU A 175 -30.16 12.89 -6.47
CA GLU A 175 -30.33 14.31 -6.81
C GLU A 175 -28.95 14.98 -6.89
N THR A 176 -28.72 15.70 -8.00
CA THR A 176 -27.41 16.34 -8.28
C THR A 176 -27.30 17.78 -7.80
N ASP A 177 -28.40 18.39 -7.35
CA ASP A 177 -28.46 19.84 -7.05
C ASP A 177 -27.60 20.32 -5.88
N LYS A 178 -26.87 19.46 -5.21
CA LYS A 178 -26.13 19.82 -3.99
C LYS A 178 -24.64 19.49 -3.99
N TYR A 179 -24.08 19.16 -5.11
CA TYR A 179 -22.64 18.92 -5.20
C TYR A 179 -21.92 20.15 -5.77
N SER A 180 -21.41 20.99 -4.87
CA SER A 180 -20.31 21.90 -5.20
C SER A 180 -19.02 21.08 -5.31
N TYR A 181 -18.36 21.18 -6.45
CA TYR A 181 -17.02 20.66 -6.70
C TYR A 181 -15.97 21.40 -5.86
#